data_0d908bc0ffd0aedee1b23e78cc79e020
#
_entry.id   0d908bc0ffd0aedee1b23e78cc79e020
#
_cell.length_a   1.000
_cell.length_b   1.000
_cell.length_c   1.000
_cell.angle_alpha   90.00
_cell.angle_beta   90.00
_cell.angle_gamma   90.00
#
_symmetry.space_group_name_H-M   'P 1'
#
loop_
_entity.id
_entity.type
_entity.pdbx_description
1 polymer ?
#
loop_
_entity_poly.entity_id
_entity_poly.type
_entity_poly.pdbx_seq_one_letter_code
_entity_poly.pdbx_strand_id
1 'polypeptide(L)'
;RYSAYWFIAVALTLGAVGGLNYVTMAFANLVLFDITWILLTAFVVAFHSTFLRFILEFRLKQQIRKQFEKYLDPRQVAILVKNPEKLKLGGERKEMSFFFMDIVGFTPISEYYKNKDDPEGLVSVINDYLNRMSKIVLKNGGTIDKYMGDCIMAFWNAPLDCENHAEMAVKTAIECAEETDKIKAEFKEKGLPDINIGSGVNTGTCIVGNLSLIHI
;
A
#
# COMPACT_ATOMS: atom_id res chain seq x y z
N ARG A 1 10.96 -14.51 14.60
CA ARG A 1 11.67 -15.69 15.16
C ARG A 1 12.97 -15.32 15.89
N TYR A 2 13.74 -14.31 15.46
CA TYR A 2 15.02 -13.93 16.09
C TYR A 2 14.89 -13.14 17.40
N SER A 3 13.72 -12.59 17.73
CA SER A 3 13.53 -11.83 18.97
C SER A 3 13.56 -12.70 20.23
N ALA A 4 13.08 -13.94 20.15
CA ALA A 4 13.09 -14.86 21.30
C ALA A 4 14.50 -15.26 21.73
N TYR A 5 15.40 -15.52 20.77
CA TYR A 5 16.78 -15.88 21.08
C TYR A 5 17.55 -14.77 21.79
N TRP A 6 17.21 -13.52 21.51
CA TRP A 6 17.87 -12.38 22.14
C TRP A 6 17.47 -12.25 23.62
N PHE A 7 16.17 -12.43 23.94
CA PHE A 7 15.72 -12.48 25.35
C PHE A 7 16.36 -13.62 26.12
N ILE A 8 16.52 -14.78 25.48
CA ILE A 8 17.20 -15.93 26.07
C ILE A 8 18.67 -15.62 26.34
N ALA A 9 19.37 -14.99 25.38
CA ALA A 9 20.77 -14.60 25.54
C ALA A 9 20.96 -13.59 26.69
N VAL A 10 20.09 -12.58 26.80
CA VAL A 10 20.12 -11.60 27.91
C VAL A 10 19.82 -12.28 29.24
N ALA A 11 18.84 -13.18 29.32
CA ALA A 11 18.51 -13.90 30.54
C ALA A 11 19.68 -14.82 31.00
N LEU A 12 20.34 -15.49 30.04
CA LEU A 12 21.51 -16.32 30.32
C LEU A 12 22.72 -15.50 30.80
N THR A 13 22.99 -14.35 30.20
CA THR A 13 24.09 -13.48 30.66
C THR A 13 23.81 -12.90 32.04
N LEU A 14 22.58 -12.46 32.32
CA LEU A 14 22.18 -12.00 33.67
C LEU A 14 22.27 -13.11 34.70
N GLY A 15 21.83 -14.34 34.36
CA GLY A 15 21.95 -15.52 35.23
C GLY A 15 23.40 -15.91 35.51
N ALA A 16 24.28 -15.87 34.50
CA ALA A 16 25.70 -16.17 34.66
C ALA A 16 26.42 -15.12 35.53
N VAL A 17 26.15 -13.83 35.34
CA VAL A 17 26.73 -12.76 36.16
C VAL A 17 26.23 -12.81 37.60
N GLY A 18 24.93 -13.07 37.82
CA GLY A 18 24.36 -13.23 39.14
C GLY A 18 24.88 -14.47 39.84
N GLY A 19 25.02 -15.60 39.12
CA GLY A 19 25.61 -16.86 39.67
C GLY A 19 27.08 -16.68 40.02
N LEU A 20 27.86 -16.03 39.19
CA LEU A 20 29.29 -15.77 39.47
C LEU A 20 29.43 -14.88 40.71
N ASN A 21 28.59 -13.86 40.86
CA ASN A 21 28.61 -12.99 42.04
C ASN A 21 28.20 -13.75 43.33
N TYR A 22 27.21 -14.65 43.23
CA TYR A 22 26.82 -15.50 44.34
C TYR A 22 27.94 -16.45 44.75
N VAL A 23 28.65 -17.08 43.81
CA VAL A 23 29.76 -18.00 44.09
C VAL A 23 30.93 -17.24 44.69
N THR A 24 31.29 -16.07 44.21
CA THR A 24 32.38 -15.26 44.79
C THR A 24 32.06 -14.77 46.20
N MET A 25 30.81 -14.44 46.47
CA MET A 25 30.34 -14.06 47.80
C MET A 25 30.31 -15.22 48.77
N ALA A 26 29.87 -16.42 48.32
CA ALA A 26 29.73 -17.62 49.17
C ALA A 26 31.06 -18.32 49.49
N PHE A 27 32.01 -18.29 48.58
CA PHE A 27 33.24 -19.12 48.68
C PHE A 27 34.54 -18.31 48.86
N ALA A 28 34.57 -17.03 48.52
CA ALA A 28 35.81 -16.23 48.53
C ALA A 28 35.91 -15.16 49.62
N ASN A 29 34.97 -15.14 50.56
CA ASN A 29 34.98 -14.23 51.72
C ASN A 29 35.44 -12.82 51.35
N LEU A 30 34.78 -12.07 50.50
CA LEU A 30 35.05 -10.65 50.67
C LEU A 30 34.85 -9.64 49.53
N VAL A 31 34.60 -9.93 48.32
CA VAL A 31 34.46 -8.84 47.36
C VAL A 31 33.12 -8.88 46.65
N LEU A 32 32.21 -8.00 47.12
CA LEU A 32 31.03 -7.60 46.30
C LEU A 32 31.55 -6.85 45.07
N PHE A 33 31.59 -7.51 43.93
CA PHE A 33 31.74 -6.79 42.68
C PHE A 33 30.50 -5.95 42.47
N ASP A 34 30.69 -4.65 42.24
CA ASP A 34 29.59 -3.76 41.91
C ASP A 34 29.13 -4.05 40.45
N ILE A 35 28.14 -4.96 40.35
CA ILE A 35 27.52 -5.35 39.08
C ILE A 35 26.48 -4.38 38.60
N THR A 36 26.20 -3.31 39.35
CA THR A 36 25.15 -2.33 39.03
C THR A 36 25.39 -1.70 37.67
N TRP A 37 26.60 -1.30 37.35
CA TRP A 37 26.97 -0.73 36.07
C TRP A 37 26.87 -1.70 34.90
N ILE A 38 27.19 -2.97 35.11
CA ILE A 38 27.07 -4.02 34.09
C ILE A 38 25.60 -4.29 33.80
N LEU A 39 24.74 -4.38 34.83
CA LEU A 39 23.31 -4.54 34.67
C LEU A 39 22.67 -3.33 33.99
N LEU A 40 23.07 -2.13 34.37
CA LEU A 40 22.56 -0.88 33.78
C LEU A 40 22.94 -0.79 32.30
N THR A 41 24.19 -1.07 31.93
CA THR A 41 24.62 -1.04 30.53
C THR A 41 23.93 -2.12 29.70
N ALA A 42 23.78 -3.32 30.21
CA ALA A 42 23.03 -4.41 29.54
C ALA A 42 21.56 -4.02 29.33
N PHE A 43 20.91 -3.40 30.32
CA PHE A 43 19.55 -2.90 30.21
C PHE A 43 19.42 -1.82 29.15
N VAL A 44 20.32 -0.83 29.15
CA VAL A 44 20.30 0.27 28.15
C VAL A 44 20.49 -0.28 26.75
N VAL A 45 21.43 -1.19 26.53
CA VAL A 45 21.67 -1.80 25.20
C VAL A 45 20.46 -2.63 24.76
N ALA A 46 19.86 -3.38 25.68
CA ALA A 46 18.66 -4.17 25.42
C ALA A 46 17.47 -3.29 25.02
N PHE A 47 17.22 -2.26 25.81
CA PHE A 47 16.16 -1.29 25.55
C PHE A 47 16.36 -0.59 24.21
N HIS A 48 17.56 -0.09 23.97
CA HIS A 48 17.90 0.57 22.71
C HIS A 48 17.70 -0.32 21.48
N SER A 49 18.19 -1.56 21.54
CA SER A 49 18.03 -2.53 20.46
C SER A 49 16.56 -2.87 20.17
N THR A 50 15.77 -3.05 21.23
CA THR A 50 14.34 -3.34 21.11
C THR A 50 13.58 -2.13 20.54
N PHE A 51 13.90 -0.94 21.01
CA PHE A 51 13.31 0.31 20.55
C PHE A 51 13.62 0.60 19.09
N LEU A 52 14.87 0.43 18.65
CA LEU A 52 15.24 0.59 17.25
C LEU A 52 14.50 -0.41 16.35
N ARG A 53 14.40 -1.68 16.74
CA ARG A 53 13.63 -2.68 15.99
C ARG A 53 12.17 -2.29 15.88
N PHE A 54 11.55 -1.85 16.97
CA PHE A 54 10.17 -1.38 16.96
C PHE A 54 9.96 -0.22 15.99
N ILE A 55 10.86 0.77 15.99
CA ILE A 55 10.79 1.90 15.04
C ILE A 55 10.95 1.43 13.60
N LEU A 56 11.90 0.54 13.32
CA LEU A 56 12.14 0.02 11.97
C LEU A 56 10.94 -0.78 11.45
N GLU A 57 10.38 -1.68 12.26
CA GLU A 57 9.17 -2.43 11.90
C GLU A 57 7.97 -1.49 11.68
N PHE A 58 7.79 -0.50 12.55
CA PHE A 58 6.72 0.48 12.42
C PHE A 58 6.85 1.29 11.12
N ARG A 59 8.07 1.78 10.81
CA ARG A 59 8.33 2.51 9.55
C ARG A 59 8.10 1.63 8.33
N LEU A 60 8.55 0.38 8.35
CA LEU A 60 8.35 -0.56 7.25
C LEU A 60 6.86 -0.83 7.01
N LYS A 61 6.08 -1.07 8.07
CA LYS A 61 4.62 -1.22 7.98
C LYS A 61 3.95 0.02 7.39
N GLN A 62 4.39 1.22 7.80
CA GLN A 62 3.87 2.49 7.27
C GLN A 62 4.22 2.68 5.79
N GLN A 63 5.42 2.31 5.34
CA GLN A 63 5.81 2.39 3.94
C GLN A 63 4.98 1.45 3.07
N ILE A 64 4.84 0.19 3.48
CA ILE A 64 4.02 -0.79 2.78
C ILE A 64 2.58 -0.28 2.68
N ARG A 65 1.99 0.17 3.79
CA ARG A 65 0.65 0.73 3.81
C ARG A 65 0.49 1.87 2.81
N LYS A 66 1.39 2.86 2.80
CA LYS A 66 1.35 4.00 1.86
C LYS A 66 1.44 3.59 0.39
N GLN A 67 2.14 2.51 0.07
CA GLN A 67 2.21 2.00 -1.30
C GLN A 67 0.88 1.39 -1.74
N PHE A 68 0.23 0.62 -0.86
CA PHE A 68 -1.08 0.03 -1.14
C PHE A 68 -2.21 1.08 -1.21
N GLU A 69 -2.14 2.16 -0.44
CA GLU A 69 -3.10 3.27 -0.46
C GLU A 69 -3.19 4.00 -1.81
N LYS A 70 -2.23 3.76 -2.72
CA LYS A 70 -2.31 4.29 -4.10
C LYS A 70 -3.26 3.49 -4.99
N TYR A 71 -3.51 2.23 -4.68
CA TYR A 71 -4.29 1.29 -5.49
C TYR A 71 -5.56 0.83 -4.80
N LEU A 72 -5.64 0.96 -3.50
CA LEU A 72 -6.74 0.52 -2.64
C LEU A 72 -7.20 1.67 -1.74
N ASP A 73 -8.51 1.73 -1.48
CA ASP A 73 -9.04 2.63 -0.44
C ASP A 73 -8.35 2.34 0.91
N PRO A 74 -7.96 3.37 1.68
CA PRO A 74 -7.31 3.20 2.99
C PRO A 74 -8.08 2.30 3.96
N ARG A 75 -9.42 2.25 3.85
CA ARG A 75 -10.27 1.36 4.65
C ARG A 75 -10.06 -0.11 4.25
N GLN A 76 -9.94 -0.39 2.96
CA GLN A 76 -9.65 -1.74 2.46
C GLN A 76 -8.25 -2.18 2.89
N VAL A 77 -7.25 -1.30 2.79
CA VAL A 77 -5.88 -1.58 3.28
C VAL A 77 -5.88 -1.91 4.77
N ALA A 78 -6.64 -1.16 5.59
CA ALA A 78 -6.74 -1.42 7.03
C ALA A 78 -7.35 -2.81 7.34
N ILE A 79 -8.33 -3.26 6.57
CA ILE A 79 -8.93 -4.60 6.71
C ILE A 79 -7.94 -5.68 6.31
N LEU A 80 -7.21 -5.51 5.20
CA LEU A 80 -6.20 -6.47 4.73
C LEU A 80 -5.03 -6.60 5.69
N VAL A 81 -4.57 -5.50 6.27
CA VAL A 81 -3.50 -5.52 7.30
C VAL A 81 -3.94 -6.28 8.56
N LYS A 82 -5.23 -6.21 8.92
CA LYS A 82 -5.78 -6.96 10.06
C LYS A 82 -6.02 -8.45 9.76
N ASN A 83 -6.26 -8.78 8.48
CA ASN A 83 -6.59 -10.13 8.02
C ASN A 83 -5.69 -10.53 6.85
N PRO A 84 -4.38 -10.74 7.08
CA PRO A 84 -3.42 -11.06 6.03
C PRO A 84 -3.71 -12.40 5.31
N GLU A 85 -4.50 -13.28 5.93
CA GLU A 85 -4.97 -14.52 5.33
C GLU A 85 -5.90 -14.32 4.12
N LYS A 86 -6.50 -13.13 3.99
CA LYS A 86 -7.30 -12.75 2.80
C LYS A 86 -6.44 -12.46 1.57
N LEU A 87 -5.14 -12.23 1.76
CA LEU A 87 -4.14 -12.14 0.71
C LEU A 87 -3.60 -13.54 0.36
N LYS A 88 -4.45 -14.43 -0.14
CA LYS A 88 -4.03 -15.78 -0.51
C LYS A 88 -3.05 -15.75 -1.68
N LEU A 89 -1.92 -16.46 -1.52
CA LEU A 89 -1.03 -16.84 -2.60
C LEU A 89 -1.69 -17.99 -3.37
N GLY A 90 -1.93 -17.79 -4.64
CA GLY A 90 -2.60 -18.76 -5.51
C GLY A 90 -3.87 -18.16 -6.12
N GLY A 91 -4.23 -18.59 -7.31
CA GLY A 91 -5.41 -18.08 -8.00
C GLY A 91 -6.71 -18.58 -7.35
N GLU A 92 -7.64 -17.68 -7.10
CA GLU A 92 -9.00 -17.97 -6.69
C GLU A 92 -9.94 -17.67 -7.87
N ARG A 93 -10.88 -18.59 -8.16
CA ARG A 93 -11.91 -18.37 -9.17
C ARG A 93 -13.03 -17.54 -8.56
N LYS A 94 -13.27 -16.36 -9.13
CA LYS A 94 -14.23 -15.40 -8.58
C LYS A 94 -14.95 -14.65 -9.71
N GLU A 95 -16.22 -14.35 -9.51
CA GLU A 95 -16.94 -13.43 -10.38
C GLU A 95 -16.57 -11.99 -10.00
N MET A 96 -16.18 -11.20 -10.96
CA MET A 96 -15.69 -9.85 -10.76
C MET A 96 -16.24 -8.90 -11.82
N SER A 97 -16.31 -7.63 -11.49
CA SER A 97 -16.55 -6.56 -12.47
C SER A 97 -15.29 -5.80 -12.77
N PHE A 98 -15.06 -5.56 -14.05
CA PHE A 98 -13.91 -4.85 -14.59
C PHE A 98 -14.36 -3.54 -15.20
N PHE A 99 -13.51 -2.53 -15.05
CA PHE A 99 -13.69 -1.20 -15.59
C PHE A 99 -12.42 -0.77 -16.30
N PHE A 100 -12.58 -0.32 -17.52
CA PHE A 100 -11.55 0.33 -18.31
C PHE A 100 -12.03 1.71 -18.69
N MET A 101 -11.17 2.70 -18.57
CA MET A 101 -11.47 4.08 -18.96
C MET A 101 -10.25 4.72 -19.57
N ASP A 102 -10.43 5.40 -20.68
CA ASP A 102 -9.37 6.01 -21.47
C ASP A 102 -9.80 7.39 -21.99
N ILE A 103 -8.84 8.26 -22.26
CA ILE A 103 -9.13 9.58 -22.87
C ILE A 103 -9.37 9.42 -24.36
N VAL A 104 -10.57 9.76 -24.80
CA VAL A 104 -10.87 9.80 -26.23
C VAL A 104 -10.23 11.05 -26.87
N GLY A 105 -9.42 10.83 -27.89
CA GLY A 105 -8.75 11.93 -28.58
C GLY A 105 -7.60 12.53 -27.78
N PHE A 106 -6.79 11.71 -27.11
CA PHE A 106 -5.60 12.16 -26.39
C PHE A 106 -4.57 12.87 -27.29
N THR A 107 -4.50 12.50 -28.57
CA THR A 107 -3.54 13.06 -29.53
C THR A 107 -3.61 14.60 -29.64
N PRO A 108 -4.76 15.27 -29.82
CA PRO A 108 -4.85 16.71 -29.83
C PRO A 108 -4.32 17.41 -28.57
N ILE A 109 -4.53 16.78 -27.39
CA ILE A 109 -4.01 17.30 -26.12
C ILE A 109 -2.48 17.20 -26.10
N SER A 110 -1.95 16.06 -26.51
CA SER A 110 -0.52 15.83 -26.59
C SER A 110 0.16 16.79 -27.60
N GLU A 111 -0.42 16.97 -28.78
CA GLU A 111 0.09 17.90 -29.80
C GLU A 111 0.06 19.36 -29.33
N TYR A 112 -0.97 19.77 -28.59
CA TYR A 112 -1.07 21.12 -28.04
C TYR A 112 0.13 21.45 -27.14
N TYR A 113 0.48 20.53 -26.22
CA TYR A 113 1.61 20.70 -25.30
C TYR A 113 2.95 20.55 -26.02
N LYS A 114 3.07 19.62 -26.98
CA LYS A 114 4.24 19.49 -27.83
C LYS A 114 4.54 20.80 -28.62
N ASN A 115 3.54 21.42 -29.19
CA ASN A 115 3.70 22.67 -29.94
C ASN A 115 4.08 23.87 -29.05
N LYS A 116 3.84 23.77 -27.74
CA LYS A 116 4.24 24.74 -26.71
C LYS A 116 5.59 24.44 -26.07
N ASP A 117 6.22 23.32 -26.43
CA ASP A 117 7.44 22.79 -25.78
C ASP A 117 7.27 22.67 -24.26
N ASP A 118 6.09 22.19 -23.82
CA ASP A 118 5.69 22.07 -22.41
C ASP A 118 5.28 20.61 -22.04
N PRO A 119 6.23 19.67 -22.00
CA PRO A 119 5.95 18.29 -21.63
C PRO A 119 5.52 18.15 -20.16
N GLU A 120 6.01 19.01 -19.26
CA GLU A 120 5.61 19.02 -17.86
C GLU A 120 4.13 19.38 -17.69
N GLY A 121 3.63 20.33 -18.48
CA GLY A 121 2.22 20.69 -18.52
C GLY A 121 1.33 19.52 -18.94
N LEU A 122 1.75 18.74 -19.96
CA LEU A 122 1.05 17.53 -20.36
C LEU A 122 0.98 16.51 -19.23
N VAL A 123 2.12 16.21 -18.56
CA VAL A 123 2.17 15.29 -17.45
C VAL A 123 1.31 15.75 -16.27
N SER A 124 1.30 17.05 -16.00
CA SER A 124 0.48 17.64 -14.94
C SER A 124 -1.02 17.45 -15.20
N VAL A 125 -1.46 17.66 -16.44
CA VAL A 125 -2.87 17.48 -16.84
C VAL A 125 -3.29 16.02 -16.76
N ILE A 126 -2.46 15.10 -17.25
CA ILE A 126 -2.74 13.65 -17.15
C ILE A 126 -2.82 13.23 -15.68
N ASN A 127 -1.89 13.68 -14.86
CA ASN A 127 -1.89 13.35 -13.44
C ASN A 127 -3.11 13.90 -12.70
N ASP A 128 -3.56 15.13 -13.00
CA ASP A 128 -4.78 15.67 -12.39
C ASP A 128 -6.01 14.86 -12.79
N TYR A 129 -6.14 14.55 -14.08
CA TYR A 129 -7.19 13.69 -14.60
C TYR A 129 -7.20 12.32 -13.92
N LEU A 130 -6.07 11.59 -13.94
CA LEU A 130 -5.94 10.28 -13.33
C LEU A 130 -6.24 10.32 -11.83
N ASN A 131 -5.80 11.36 -11.12
CA ASN A 131 -6.07 11.53 -9.69
C ASN A 131 -7.57 11.72 -9.39
N ARG A 132 -8.28 12.53 -10.18
CA ARG A 132 -9.73 12.75 -10.02
C ARG A 132 -10.51 11.44 -10.25
N MET A 133 -10.21 10.75 -11.35
CA MET A 133 -10.88 9.49 -11.70
C MET A 133 -10.57 8.37 -10.70
N SER A 134 -9.33 8.26 -10.27
CA SER A 134 -8.92 7.29 -9.26
C SER A 134 -9.64 7.48 -7.93
N LYS A 135 -9.86 8.71 -7.49
CA LYS A 135 -10.65 9.01 -6.28
C LYS A 135 -12.08 8.50 -6.39
N ILE A 136 -12.70 8.58 -7.57
CA ILE A 136 -14.05 8.07 -7.81
C ILE A 136 -14.05 6.55 -7.75
N VAL A 137 -13.12 5.89 -8.43
CA VAL A 137 -12.95 4.42 -8.38
C VAL A 137 -12.81 3.94 -6.94
N LEU A 138 -11.88 4.51 -6.18
CA LEU A 138 -11.60 4.12 -4.81
C LEU A 138 -12.77 4.42 -3.86
N LYS A 139 -13.45 5.57 -4.02
CA LYS A 139 -14.66 5.95 -3.27
C LYS A 139 -15.76 4.91 -3.41
N ASN A 140 -15.93 4.36 -4.60
CA ASN A 140 -16.92 3.34 -4.91
C ASN A 140 -16.44 1.90 -4.63
N GLY A 141 -15.34 1.74 -3.89
CA GLY A 141 -14.84 0.43 -3.46
C GLY A 141 -14.10 -0.36 -4.53
N GLY A 142 -13.74 0.28 -5.66
CA GLY A 142 -12.92 -0.32 -6.69
C GLY A 142 -11.46 -0.47 -6.27
N THR A 143 -10.80 -1.43 -6.87
CA THR A 143 -9.35 -1.65 -6.79
C THR A 143 -8.73 -1.27 -8.12
N ILE A 144 -7.76 -0.37 -8.11
CA ILE A 144 -7.02 0.01 -9.31
C ILE A 144 -5.92 -1.04 -9.53
N ASP A 145 -5.96 -1.71 -10.67
CA ASP A 145 -4.93 -2.67 -11.05
C ASP A 145 -3.67 -1.95 -11.56
N LYS A 146 -3.85 -1.10 -12.55
CA LYS A 146 -2.76 -0.35 -13.19
C LYS A 146 -3.26 0.86 -13.97
N TYR A 147 -2.30 1.72 -14.28
CA TYR A 147 -2.45 2.78 -15.27
C TYR A 147 -1.68 2.38 -16.54
N MET A 148 -2.26 2.60 -17.70
CA MET A 148 -1.66 2.32 -19.01
C MET A 148 -1.69 3.59 -19.84
N GLY A 149 -0.72 4.49 -19.60
CA GLY A 149 -0.77 5.86 -20.14
C GLY A 149 -1.86 6.66 -19.46
N ASP A 150 -2.85 7.06 -20.22
CA ASP A 150 -4.06 7.78 -19.80
C ASP A 150 -5.24 6.84 -19.45
N CYS A 151 -5.07 5.53 -19.66
CA CYS A 151 -6.08 4.53 -19.34
C CYS A 151 -5.98 4.06 -17.87
N ILE A 152 -7.14 3.90 -17.23
CA ILE A 152 -7.29 3.29 -15.91
C ILE A 152 -7.93 1.91 -16.07
N MET A 153 -7.29 0.89 -15.49
CA MET A 153 -7.88 -0.43 -15.30
C MET A 153 -8.21 -0.61 -13.82
N ALA A 154 -9.46 -0.93 -13.52
CA ALA A 154 -9.93 -1.19 -12.17
C ALA A 154 -10.88 -2.38 -12.13
N PHE A 155 -11.09 -2.94 -10.94
CA PHE A 155 -12.01 -4.05 -10.74
C PHE A 155 -12.62 -4.02 -9.33
N TRP A 156 -13.73 -4.78 -9.16
CA TRP A 156 -14.45 -4.94 -7.90
C TRP A 156 -14.58 -6.42 -7.55
N ASN A 157 -14.85 -6.70 -6.29
CA ASN A 157 -15.00 -8.01 -5.67
C ASN A 157 -13.68 -8.74 -5.41
N ALA A 158 -12.54 -8.03 -5.45
CA ALA A 158 -11.25 -8.48 -4.96
C ALA A 158 -10.40 -7.25 -4.55
N PRO A 159 -9.50 -7.36 -3.61
CA PRO A 159 -9.24 -8.52 -2.74
C PRO A 159 -10.30 -8.72 -1.65
N LEU A 160 -11.21 -7.76 -1.47
CA LEU A 160 -12.33 -7.85 -0.56
C LEU A 160 -13.63 -8.18 -1.31
N ASP A 161 -14.51 -8.93 -0.66
CA ASP A 161 -15.80 -9.27 -1.22
C ASP A 161 -16.68 -8.02 -1.34
N CYS A 162 -17.41 -7.92 -2.45
CA CYS A 162 -18.34 -6.85 -2.77
C CYS A 162 -19.55 -7.46 -3.49
N GLU A 163 -20.64 -7.69 -2.82
CA GLU A 163 -21.84 -8.35 -3.39
C GLU A 163 -22.45 -7.55 -4.56
N ASN A 164 -22.41 -6.23 -4.49
CA ASN A 164 -22.94 -5.33 -5.51
C ASN A 164 -21.88 -4.79 -6.48
N HIS A 165 -20.84 -5.59 -6.75
CA HIS A 165 -19.69 -5.17 -7.54
C HIS A 165 -20.05 -4.63 -8.95
N ALA A 166 -21.05 -5.23 -9.61
CA ALA A 166 -21.48 -4.80 -10.94
C ALA A 166 -22.14 -3.40 -10.90
N GLU A 167 -23.00 -3.17 -9.90
CA GLU A 167 -23.64 -1.87 -9.68
C GLU A 167 -22.61 -0.78 -9.37
N MET A 168 -21.64 -1.08 -8.50
CA MET A 168 -20.58 -0.15 -8.13
C MET A 168 -19.69 0.21 -9.33
N ALA A 169 -19.38 -0.75 -10.21
CA ALA A 169 -18.62 -0.51 -11.41
C ALA A 169 -19.38 0.42 -12.39
N VAL A 170 -20.69 0.18 -12.62
CA VAL A 170 -21.51 1.05 -13.48
C VAL A 170 -21.67 2.45 -12.87
N LYS A 171 -21.93 2.53 -11.56
CA LYS A 171 -22.00 3.81 -10.86
C LYS A 171 -20.70 4.61 -11.00
N THR A 172 -19.56 3.93 -10.91
CA THR A 172 -18.25 4.56 -11.12
C THR A 172 -18.11 5.13 -12.53
N ALA A 173 -18.55 4.38 -13.55
CA ALA A 173 -18.52 4.86 -14.93
C ALA A 173 -19.35 6.15 -15.12
N ILE A 174 -20.53 6.21 -14.51
CA ILE A 174 -21.39 7.39 -14.55
C ILE A 174 -20.74 8.58 -13.83
N GLU A 175 -20.27 8.38 -12.60
CA GLU A 175 -19.60 9.45 -11.83
C GLU A 175 -18.31 9.95 -12.52
N CYS A 176 -17.58 9.10 -13.22
CA CYS A 176 -16.41 9.48 -14.02
C CYS A 176 -16.83 10.33 -15.25
N ALA A 177 -17.93 10.00 -15.90
CA ALA A 177 -18.47 10.81 -17.00
C ALA A 177 -18.88 12.20 -16.52
N GLU A 178 -19.61 12.29 -15.41
CA GLU A 178 -20.00 13.56 -14.78
C GLU A 178 -18.79 14.43 -14.39
N GLU A 179 -17.74 13.81 -13.85
CA GLU A 179 -16.51 14.53 -13.51
C GLU A 179 -15.76 14.99 -14.76
N THR A 180 -15.81 14.20 -15.84
CA THR A 180 -15.23 14.61 -17.14
C THR A 180 -15.88 15.86 -17.68
N ASP A 181 -17.21 16.02 -17.54
CA ASP A 181 -17.92 17.22 -17.97
C ASP A 181 -17.43 18.46 -17.21
N LYS A 182 -17.07 18.34 -15.93
CA LYS A 182 -16.46 19.42 -15.16
C LYS A 182 -15.05 19.76 -15.66
N ILE A 183 -14.24 18.73 -15.92
CA ILE A 183 -12.88 18.92 -16.48
C ILE A 183 -12.96 19.60 -17.86
N LYS A 184 -13.94 19.24 -18.66
CA LYS A 184 -14.23 19.86 -19.95
C LYS A 184 -14.49 21.35 -19.83
N ALA A 185 -15.31 21.75 -18.87
CA ALA A 185 -15.60 23.16 -18.61
C ALA A 185 -14.32 23.92 -18.21
N GLU A 186 -13.50 23.34 -17.31
CA GLU A 186 -12.22 23.90 -16.90
C GLU A 186 -11.23 24.02 -18.07
N PHE A 187 -11.18 23.02 -18.97
CA PHE A 187 -10.32 23.05 -20.17
C PHE A 187 -10.74 24.16 -21.12
N LYS A 188 -12.04 24.32 -21.34
CA LYS A 188 -12.59 25.40 -22.19
C LYS A 188 -12.23 26.78 -21.64
N GLU A 189 -12.35 27.00 -20.34
CA GLU A 189 -11.95 28.26 -19.69
C GLU A 189 -10.45 28.55 -19.84
N LYS A 190 -9.62 27.52 -19.83
CA LYS A 190 -8.15 27.61 -19.98
C LYS A 190 -7.70 27.64 -21.44
N GLY A 191 -8.61 27.54 -22.42
CA GLY A 191 -8.29 27.45 -23.84
C GLY A 191 -7.50 26.19 -24.21
N LEU A 192 -7.70 25.10 -23.47
CA LEU A 192 -7.12 23.78 -23.73
C LEU A 192 -7.99 22.99 -24.72
N PRO A 193 -7.42 22.01 -25.43
CA PRO A 193 -8.19 21.08 -26.26
C PRO A 193 -9.28 20.37 -25.49
N ASP A 194 -10.37 20.02 -26.17
CA ASP A 194 -11.50 19.31 -25.55
C ASP A 194 -11.09 17.92 -25.10
N ILE A 195 -11.64 17.48 -23.96
CA ILE A 195 -11.37 16.17 -23.36
C ILE A 195 -12.66 15.35 -23.26
N ASN A 196 -12.60 14.10 -23.66
CA ASN A 196 -13.69 13.14 -23.53
C ASN A 196 -13.14 11.81 -22.99
N ILE A 197 -14.02 10.96 -22.45
CA ILE A 197 -13.65 9.62 -22.02
C ILE A 197 -14.44 8.57 -22.78
N GLY A 198 -13.78 7.44 -23.03
CA GLY A 198 -14.41 6.17 -23.33
C GLY A 198 -14.30 5.25 -22.12
N SER A 199 -15.39 4.62 -21.70
CA SER A 199 -15.34 3.66 -20.60
C SER A 199 -16.11 2.39 -20.95
N GLY A 200 -15.61 1.26 -20.45
CA GLY A 200 -16.24 -0.04 -20.59
C GLY A 200 -16.32 -0.75 -19.26
N VAL A 201 -17.48 -1.35 -18.98
CA VAL A 201 -17.72 -2.20 -17.81
C VAL A 201 -18.10 -3.59 -18.26
N ASN A 202 -17.51 -4.60 -17.68
CA ASN A 202 -17.87 -5.99 -17.92
C ASN A 202 -17.83 -6.80 -16.62
N THR A 203 -18.71 -7.78 -16.49
CA THR A 203 -18.74 -8.69 -15.35
C THR A 203 -18.57 -10.13 -15.85
N GLY A 204 -17.72 -10.89 -15.18
CA GLY A 204 -17.46 -12.28 -15.51
C GLY A 204 -16.59 -13.01 -14.52
N THR A 205 -16.53 -14.31 -14.67
CA THR A 205 -15.69 -15.17 -13.83
C THR A 205 -14.26 -15.16 -14.33
N CYS A 206 -13.34 -14.89 -13.41
CA CYS A 206 -11.90 -14.93 -13.67
C CYS A 206 -11.14 -15.62 -12.54
N ILE A 207 -9.85 -15.81 -12.76
CA ILE A 207 -8.92 -16.23 -11.70
C ILE A 207 -8.16 -15.00 -11.23
N VAL A 208 -8.31 -14.66 -9.95
CA VAL A 208 -7.64 -13.53 -9.32
C VAL A 208 -6.65 -14.03 -8.27
N GLY A 209 -5.46 -13.45 -8.24
CA GLY A 209 -4.42 -13.81 -7.28
C GLY A 209 -3.03 -13.45 -7.76
N ASN A 210 -2.03 -13.65 -6.91
CA ASN A 210 -0.64 -13.44 -7.27
C ASN A 210 -0.09 -14.67 -8.01
N LEU A 211 -0.20 -14.66 -9.33
CA LEU A 211 0.25 -15.75 -10.20
C LEU A 211 1.75 -15.67 -10.55
N SER A 212 2.46 -14.60 -10.13
CA SER A 212 3.82 -14.33 -10.59
C SER A 212 4.91 -15.20 -9.95
N LEU A 213 4.55 -16.09 -9.02
CA LEU A 213 5.50 -16.97 -8.30
C LEU A 213 5.29 -18.47 -8.57
N ILE A 214 4.46 -18.82 -9.53
CA ILE A 214 4.40 -20.21 -9.97
C ILE A 214 5.54 -20.41 -10.96
N HIS A 215 6.67 -20.89 -10.45
CA HIS A 215 7.68 -21.53 -11.27
C HIS A 215 7.03 -22.78 -11.87
N ILE A 216 6.71 -22.68 -13.13
CA ILE A 216 6.38 -23.86 -13.95
C ILE A 216 7.67 -24.63 -14.19
#